data_761219e769b5742d5893c31f49b8078f
#
_entry.id   761219e769b5742d5893c31f49b8078f
#
_cell.length_a   1.000
_cell.length_b   1.000
_cell.length_c   1.000
_cell.angle_alpha   90.00
_cell.angle_beta   90.00
_cell.angle_gamma   90.00
#
_symmetry.space_group_name_H-M   'P 1'
#
loop_
_entity.id
_entity.type
_entity.pdbx_description
1 polymer ?
#
loop_
_entity_poly.entity_id
_entity_poly.type
_entity_poly.pdbx_seq_one_letter_code
_entity_poly.pdbx_strand_id
1 'polypeptide(L)'
;MVVRAQTFENGCLYKLEKTDGSLWIELNPVWLTYLKENYDILSAFAYWGLTNFLQVRNPNVPNIPNKLVKREERNSLSNQHEFWNVVINQGMEVRCLYTSKHLEIRKYDLDHFIPWSFVSHDLLWNLMPSDPSINSSKSNKLPDLELYLPKLAEAHQEALRIYLKTGRQNKLLEDYLSLGYTVQDIVQMDKEHLLDCF
;
A
#
# COMPACT_ATOMS: atom_id res chain seq x y z
N MET A 1 32.58 -19.45 -2.95
CA MET A 1 31.47 -19.44 -3.94
C MET A 1 31.80 -18.59 -5.16
N VAL A 2 32.27 -17.35 -4.99
CA VAL A 2 32.60 -16.43 -6.10
C VAL A 2 33.69 -17.00 -7.05
N VAL A 3 34.73 -17.66 -6.53
CA VAL A 3 35.81 -18.21 -7.35
C VAL A 3 35.35 -19.34 -8.27
N ARG A 4 34.30 -20.11 -7.87
CA ARG A 4 33.75 -21.20 -8.69
C ARG A 4 32.82 -20.74 -9.81
N ALA A 5 32.32 -19.50 -9.76
CA ALA A 5 31.47 -18.92 -10.77
C ALA A 5 32.26 -18.15 -11.85
N GLN A 6 33.60 -18.27 -11.88
CA GLN A 6 34.42 -17.49 -12.82
C GLN A 6 34.80 -18.27 -14.09
N THR A 7 34.47 -19.56 -14.17
CA THR A 7 34.75 -20.37 -15.36
C THR A 7 33.54 -21.22 -15.74
N PHE A 8 33.26 -21.38 -17.04
CA PHE A 8 32.16 -22.22 -17.53
C PHE A 8 32.49 -23.74 -17.50
N GLU A 9 33.72 -24.10 -17.22
CA GLU A 9 34.20 -25.51 -17.18
C GLU A 9 33.47 -26.37 -16.14
N ASN A 10 32.95 -25.76 -15.09
CA ASN A 10 32.18 -26.46 -14.05
C ASN A 10 30.67 -26.47 -14.29
N GLY A 11 30.21 -26.08 -15.49
CA GLY A 11 28.77 -26.00 -15.83
C GLY A 11 28.00 -24.93 -15.10
N CYS A 12 28.66 -23.90 -14.55
CA CYS A 12 27.99 -22.81 -13.84
C CYS A 12 27.05 -22.01 -14.76
N LEU A 13 26.04 -21.40 -14.17
CA LEU A 13 25.04 -20.64 -14.88
C LEU A 13 25.59 -19.33 -15.49
N TYR A 14 26.52 -18.68 -14.79
CA TYR A 14 27.15 -17.43 -15.20
C TYR A 14 28.56 -17.30 -14.65
N LYS A 15 29.33 -16.45 -15.26
CA LYS A 15 30.62 -15.95 -14.72
C LYS A 15 30.56 -14.44 -14.49
N LEU A 16 31.42 -13.96 -13.61
CA LEU A 16 31.58 -12.52 -13.34
C LEU A 16 32.85 -12.05 -14.02
N GLU A 17 32.76 -11.04 -14.86
CA GLU A 17 33.88 -10.38 -15.50
C GLU A 17 33.99 -8.93 -15.04
N LYS A 18 35.24 -8.49 -14.81
CA LYS A 18 35.53 -7.11 -14.47
C LYS A 18 36.30 -6.49 -15.62
N THR A 19 35.67 -5.55 -16.32
CA THR A 19 36.24 -4.81 -17.44
C THR A 19 36.05 -3.32 -17.21
N ASP A 20 37.15 -2.56 -17.36
CA ASP A 20 37.15 -1.08 -17.21
C ASP A 20 36.52 -0.55 -15.91
N GLY A 21 36.73 -1.29 -14.80
CA GLY A 21 36.14 -0.93 -13.50
C GLY A 21 34.68 -1.32 -13.31
N SER A 22 34.01 -1.81 -14.34
CA SER A 22 32.63 -2.31 -14.29
C SER A 22 32.59 -3.82 -14.10
N LEU A 23 31.60 -4.30 -13.37
CA LEU A 23 31.34 -5.72 -13.17
C LEU A 23 30.23 -6.18 -14.13
N TRP A 24 30.52 -7.20 -14.92
CA TRP A 24 29.61 -7.79 -15.89
C TRP A 24 29.26 -9.22 -15.49
N ILE A 25 28.04 -9.64 -15.85
CA ILE A 25 27.59 -11.02 -15.74
C ILE A 25 27.50 -11.58 -17.16
N GLU A 26 28.27 -12.61 -17.45
CA GLU A 26 28.17 -13.37 -18.71
C GLU A 26 27.45 -14.68 -18.44
N LEU A 27 26.35 -14.91 -19.16
CA LEU A 27 25.57 -16.13 -19.05
C LEU A 27 26.25 -17.27 -19.85
N ASN A 28 26.28 -18.44 -19.27
CA ASN A 28 26.79 -19.62 -19.95
C ASN A 28 25.82 -20.04 -21.09
N PRO A 29 26.27 -20.08 -22.34
CA PRO A 29 25.42 -20.36 -23.50
C PRO A 29 24.62 -21.68 -23.40
N VAL A 30 25.17 -22.68 -22.72
CA VAL A 30 24.52 -24.00 -22.51
C VAL A 30 23.18 -23.85 -21.77
N TRP A 31 23.02 -22.84 -20.92
CA TRP A 31 21.83 -22.63 -20.14
C TRP A 31 20.77 -21.73 -20.84
N LEU A 32 21.11 -21.07 -21.96
CA LEU A 32 20.24 -20.07 -22.55
C LEU A 32 18.87 -20.62 -23.01
N THR A 33 18.86 -21.81 -23.60
CA THR A 33 17.61 -22.47 -24.04
C THR A 33 16.75 -22.80 -22.83
N TYR A 34 17.33 -23.45 -21.82
CA TYR A 34 16.64 -23.79 -20.58
C TYR A 34 16.06 -22.57 -19.87
N LEU A 35 16.84 -21.48 -19.77
CA LEU A 35 16.38 -20.23 -19.13
C LEU A 35 15.23 -19.59 -19.89
N LYS A 36 15.24 -19.63 -21.23
CA LYS A 36 14.15 -19.09 -22.05
C LYS A 36 12.87 -19.92 -21.92
N GLU A 37 12.98 -21.24 -22.00
CA GLU A 37 11.84 -22.15 -21.91
C GLU A 37 11.18 -22.16 -20.54
N ASN A 38 11.94 -21.88 -19.48
CA ASN A 38 11.48 -21.90 -18.08
C ASN A 38 11.43 -20.51 -17.47
N TYR A 39 11.44 -19.44 -18.27
CA TYR A 39 11.54 -18.05 -17.80
C TYR A 39 10.51 -17.70 -16.72
N ASP A 40 9.25 -18.01 -16.95
CA ASP A 40 8.15 -17.63 -16.06
C ASP A 40 8.28 -18.29 -14.69
N ILE A 41 8.55 -19.60 -14.66
CA ILE A 41 8.70 -20.33 -13.38
C ILE A 41 9.96 -19.91 -12.63
N LEU A 42 11.07 -19.69 -13.35
CA LEU A 42 12.33 -19.24 -12.73
C LEU A 42 12.21 -17.80 -12.20
N SER A 43 11.55 -16.94 -12.93
CA SER A 43 11.27 -15.56 -12.50
C SER A 43 10.38 -15.54 -11.26
N ALA A 44 9.32 -16.35 -11.24
CA ALA A 44 8.43 -16.47 -10.09
C ALA A 44 9.18 -17.00 -8.85
N PHE A 45 10.05 -18.00 -9.03
CA PHE A 45 10.86 -18.55 -7.94
C PHE A 45 11.89 -17.54 -7.42
N ALA A 46 12.56 -16.82 -8.32
CA ALA A 46 13.51 -15.77 -7.95
C ALA A 46 12.82 -14.63 -7.19
N TYR A 47 11.64 -14.22 -7.65
CA TYR A 47 10.80 -13.23 -6.99
C TYR A 47 10.38 -13.66 -5.58
N TRP A 48 9.92 -14.91 -5.42
CA TRP A 48 9.56 -15.47 -4.12
C TRP A 48 10.78 -15.51 -3.18
N GLY A 49 11.94 -15.95 -3.66
CA GLY A 49 13.18 -15.97 -2.90
C GLY A 49 13.62 -14.57 -2.45
N LEU A 50 13.54 -13.58 -3.36
CA LEU A 50 13.86 -12.18 -3.05
C LEU A 50 12.87 -11.60 -2.01
N THR A 51 11.60 -11.89 -2.15
CA THR A 51 10.57 -11.46 -1.20
C THR A 51 10.88 -11.95 0.20
N ASN A 52 11.14 -13.26 0.35
CA ASN A 52 11.47 -13.86 1.65
C ASN A 52 12.76 -13.27 2.23
N PHE A 53 13.79 -13.11 1.40
CA PHE A 53 15.06 -12.52 1.81
C PHE A 53 14.87 -11.09 2.36
N LEU A 54 14.07 -10.28 1.68
CA LEU A 54 13.80 -8.91 2.11
C LEU A 54 12.90 -8.85 3.34
N GLN A 55 11.88 -9.72 3.43
CA GLN A 55 10.95 -9.74 4.56
C GLN A 55 11.66 -10.06 5.88
N VAL A 56 12.58 -11.04 5.87
CA VAL A 56 13.39 -11.39 7.07
C VAL A 56 14.25 -10.21 7.53
N ARG A 57 14.75 -9.38 6.60
CA ARG A 57 15.62 -8.25 6.91
C ARG A 57 14.87 -6.95 7.22
N ASN A 58 13.61 -6.90 6.87
CA ASN A 58 12.74 -5.72 7.03
C ASN A 58 11.39 -6.14 7.64
N PRO A 59 11.38 -6.68 8.88
CA PRO A 59 10.16 -7.25 9.48
C PRO A 59 9.03 -6.21 9.64
N ASN A 60 9.40 -4.94 9.81
CA ASN A 60 8.45 -3.84 10.01
C ASN A 60 7.97 -3.19 8.70
N VAL A 61 8.45 -3.66 7.54
CA VAL A 61 8.00 -3.14 6.24
C VAL A 61 6.87 -4.00 5.73
N PRO A 62 5.64 -3.46 5.64
CA PRO A 62 4.50 -4.23 5.18
C PRO A 62 4.55 -4.42 3.65
N ASN A 63 3.91 -5.49 3.20
CA ASN A 63 3.57 -5.73 1.80
C ASN A 63 4.75 -5.68 0.81
N ILE A 64 5.91 -6.23 1.21
CA ILE A 64 7.12 -6.30 0.38
C ILE A 64 6.83 -6.88 -1.02
N PRO A 65 6.03 -7.95 -1.18
CA PRO A 65 5.71 -8.48 -2.51
C PRO A 65 5.22 -7.40 -3.48
N ASN A 66 4.23 -6.62 -3.05
CA ASN A 66 3.66 -5.57 -3.91
C ASN A 66 4.63 -4.41 -4.20
N LYS A 67 5.64 -4.20 -3.36
CA LYS A 67 6.67 -3.17 -3.57
C LYS A 67 7.72 -3.59 -4.60
N LEU A 68 7.93 -4.87 -4.76
CA LEU A 68 8.90 -5.43 -5.73
C LEU A 68 8.32 -5.44 -7.16
N VAL A 69 7.00 -5.51 -7.30
CA VAL A 69 6.34 -5.47 -8.60
C VAL A 69 6.13 -4.01 -8.99
N LYS A 70 6.74 -3.58 -10.09
CA LYS A 70 6.43 -2.29 -10.69
C LYS A 70 4.99 -2.35 -11.22
N ARG A 71 4.05 -1.75 -10.51
CA ARG A 71 2.68 -1.60 -11.03
C ARG A 71 2.70 -0.56 -12.13
N GLU A 72 2.24 -0.93 -13.31
CA GLU A 72 2.10 -0.02 -14.44
C GLU A 72 0.98 0.99 -14.18
N GLU A 73 -0.07 0.59 -13.46
CA GLU A 73 -1.20 1.46 -13.10
C GLU A 73 -1.63 1.26 -11.64
N ARG A 74 -2.06 2.34 -11.00
CA ARG A 74 -2.73 2.28 -9.70
C ARG A 74 -4.17 1.82 -9.89
N ASN A 75 -4.70 1.06 -8.94
CA ASN A 75 -6.12 0.74 -8.92
C ASN A 75 -6.96 2.01 -8.81
N SER A 76 -8.13 2.01 -9.46
CA SER A 76 -9.09 3.10 -9.30
C SER A 76 -9.66 3.10 -7.88
N LEU A 77 -9.72 4.28 -7.26
CA LEU A 77 -10.34 4.50 -5.94
C LEU A 77 -11.85 4.82 -6.05
N SER A 78 -12.50 4.46 -7.14
CA SER A 78 -13.91 4.78 -7.40
C SER A 78 -14.85 4.27 -6.31
N ASN A 79 -14.63 3.07 -5.79
CA ASN A 79 -15.44 2.48 -4.72
C ASN A 79 -15.27 3.23 -3.39
N GLN A 80 -14.05 3.65 -3.06
CA GLN A 80 -13.74 4.45 -1.88
C GLN A 80 -14.34 5.86 -2.00
N HIS A 81 -14.28 6.46 -3.21
CA HIS A 81 -14.98 7.70 -3.49
C HIS A 81 -16.50 7.56 -3.34
N GLU A 82 -17.09 6.45 -3.79
CA GLU A 82 -18.52 6.19 -3.61
C GLU A 82 -18.89 6.13 -2.12
N PHE A 83 -18.11 5.42 -1.30
CA PHE A 83 -18.33 5.37 0.15
C PHE A 83 -18.41 6.78 0.74
N TRP A 84 -17.41 7.62 0.51
CA TRP A 84 -17.36 8.97 1.04
C TRP A 84 -18.48 9.86 0.47
N ASN A 85 -18.81 9.73 -0.82
CA ASN A 85 -19.94 10.45 -1.42
C ASN A 85 -21.29 10.07 -0.79
N VAL A 86 -21.50 8.80 -0.44
CA VAL A 86 -22.70 8.36 0.28
C VAL A 86 -22.78 9.05 1.64
N VAL A 87 -21.69 9.06 2.39
CA VAL A 87 -21.64 9.66 3.73
C VAL A 87 -21.90 11.18 3.69
N ILE A 88 -21.28 11.89 2.74
CA ILE A 88 -21.49 13.32 2.54
C ILE A 88 -22.95 13.59 2.17
N ASN A 89 -23.54 12.79 1.28
CA ASN A 89 -24.96 12.94 0.89
C ASN A 89 -25.93 12.67 2.03
N GLN A 90 -25.52 11.91 3.05
CA GLN A 90 -26.31 11.67 4.27
C GLN A 90 -26.13 12.81 5.32
N GLY A 91 -25.43 13.88 4.96
CA GLY A 91 -25.27 15.07 5.77
C GLY A 91 -24.02 15.14 6.62
N MET A 92 -23.04 14.25 6.42
CA MET A 92 -21.75 14.41 7.08
C MET A 92 -21.02 15.64 6.55
N GLU A 93 -20.66 16.55 7.45
CA GLU A 93 -19.81 17.68 7.10
C GLU A 93 -18.33 17.25 7.06
N VAL A 94 -17.83 16.95 5.87
CA VAL A 94 -16.44 16.50 5.71
C VAL A 94 -15.52 17.70 5.53
N ARG A 95 -14.46 17.74 6.33
CA ARG A 95 -13.41 18.76 6.27
C ARG A 95 -12.05 18.11 5.94
N CYS A 96 -11.25 18.83 5.17
CA CYS A 96 -9.86 18.42 4.94
C CYS A 96 -9.12 18.29 6.27
N LEU A 97 -8.53 17.13 6.53
CA LEU A 97 -7.86 16.79 7.78
C LEU A 97 -6.77 17.82 8.15
N TYR A 98 -6.08 18.34 7.13
CA TYR A 98 -4.90 19.19 7.28
C TYR A 98 -5.23 20.69 7.35
N THR A 99 -6.25 21.14 6.62
CA THR A 99 -6.58 22.57 6.50
C THR A 99 -7.89 22.97 7.19
N SER A 100 -8.68 21.99 7.64
CA SER A 100 -10.03 22.18 8.15
C SER A 100 -11.01 22.83 7.14
N LYS A 101 -10.61 22.96 5.88
CA LYS A 101 -11.46 23.48 4.81
C LYS A 101 -12.61 22.51 4.54
N HIS A 102 -13.81 23.02 4.39
CA HIS A 102 -14.98 22.24 4.00
C HIS A 102 -14.78 21.64 2.60
N LEU A 103 -15.11 20.36 2.45
CA LEU A 103 -14.98 19.63 1.20
C LEU A 103 -16.38 19.37 0.61
N GLU A 104 -16.55 19.77 -0.64
CA GLU A 104 -17.77 19.50 -1.38
C GLU A 104 -17.71 18.14 -2.07
N ILE A 105 -18.87 17.52 -2.20
CA ILE A 105 -19.00 16.24 -2.91
C ILE A 105 -18.38 16.33 -4.32
N ARG A 106 -17.59 15.32 -4.69
CA ARG A 106 -16.89 15.21 -5.97
C ARG A 106 -15.86 16.33 -6.26
N LYS A 107 -15.50 17.15 -5.27
CA LYS A 107 -14.48 18.19 -5.39
C LYS A 107 -13.32 17.98 -4.42
N TYR A 108 -13.02 16.74 -4.09
CA TYR A 108 -11.93 16.33 -3.22
C TYR A 108 -11.16 15.16 -3.84
N ASP A 109 -9.92 15.02 -3.43
CA ASP A 109 -9.13 13.81 -3.66
C ASP A 109 -9.21 12.88 -2.44
N LEU A 110 -8.93 11.59 -2.64
CA LEU A 110 -8.66 10.68 -1.52
C LEU A 110 -7.16 10.65 -1.26
N ASP A 111 -6.77 11.09 -0.07
CA ASP A 111 -5.39 11.03 0.40
C ASP A 111 -5.17 9.76 1.22
N HIS A 112 -4.05 9.10 0.98
CA HIS A 112 -3.55 8.04 1.85
C HIS A 112 -2.90 8.67 3.08
N PHE A 113 -3.48 8.51 4.25
CA PHE A 113 -2.94 9.04 5.50
C PHE A 113 -1.52 8.52 5.72
N ILE A 114 -1.34 7.21 5.77
CA ILE A 114 -0.02 6.57 5.65
C ILE A 114 0.28 6.44 4.15
N PRO A 115 1.39 7.01 3.66
CA PRO A 115 1.68 7.05 2.24
C PRO A 115 1.60 5.68 1.55
N TRP A 116 0.99 5.64 0.38
CA TRP A 116 0.85 4.41 -0.41
C TRP A 116 2.20 3.72 -0.68
N SER A 117 3.27 4.50 -0.88
CA SER A 117 4.63 3.97 -1.06
C SER A 117 5.11 3.13 0.13
N PHE A 118 4.56 3.36 1.33
CA PHE A 118 4.87 2.57 2.52
C PHE A 118 3.94 1.36 2.66
N VAL A 119 2.61 1.53 2.58
CA VAL A 119 1.65 0.45 2.85
C VAL A 119 1.34 -0.42 1.62
N SER A 120 1.39 0.16 0.41
CA SER A 120 1.10 -0.50 -0.88
C SER A 120 -0.28 -1.16 -0.93
N HIS A 121 -1.29 -0.51 -0.34
CA HIS A 121 -2.69 -0.90 -0.39
C HIS A 121 -3.62 0.32 -0.38
N ASP A 122 -4.87 0.11 -0.76
CA ASP A 122 -5.91 1.14 -0.87
C ASP A 122 -7.07 0.85 0.11
N LEU A 123 -6.74 0.36 1.33
CA LEU A 123 -7.73 0.06 2.35
C LEU A 123 -8.43 1.33 2.82
N LEU A 124 -9.75 1.24 2.98
CA LEU A 124 -10.62 2.39 3.25
C LEU A 124 -10.20 3.16 4.51
N TRP A 125 -9.79 2.48 5.58
CA TRP A 125 -9.39 3.11 6.84
C TRP A 125 -8.19 4.06 6.72
N ASN A 126 -7.37 3.88 5.68
CA ASN A 126 -6.21 4.74 5.39
C ASN A 126 -6.50 5.88 4.41
N LEU A 127 -7.77 6.00 3.95
CA LEU A 127 -8.15 6.93 2.89
C LEU A 127 -9.12 7.99 3.41
N MET A 128 -8.73 9.25 3.31
CA MET A 128 -9.51 10.39 3.78
C MET A 128 -9.72 11.43 2.69
N PRO A 129 -10.92 12.01 2.53
CA PRO A 129 -11.12 13.16 1.67
C PRO A 129 -10.19 14.32 2.03
N SER A 130 -9.52 14.89 1.04
CA SER A 130 -8.54 15.96 1.21
C SER A 130 -8.66 17.01 0.09
N ASP A 131 -8.26 18.24 0.38
CA ASP A 131 -8.09 19.27 -0.65
C ASP A 131 -7.03 18.81 -1.66
N PRO A 132 -7.31 18.81 -2.98
CA PRO A 132 -6.38 18.32 -4.00
C PRO A 132 -5.00 18.97 -3.97
N SER A 133 -4.92 20.26 -3.62
CA SER A 133 -3.65 20.99 -3.53
C SER A 133 -2.79 20.48 -2.37
N ILE A 134 -3.43 20.13 -1.26
CA ILE A 134 -2.77 19.59 -0.07
C ILE A 134 -2.34 18.15 -0.31
N ASN A 135 -3.21 17.32 -0.91
CA ASN A 135 -2.86 15.96 -1.27
C ASN A 135 -1.61 15.92 -2.16
N SER A 136 -1.55 16.76 -3.18
CA SER A 136 -0.38 16.89 -4.06
C SER A 136 0.89 17.34 -3.31
N SER A 137 0.78 18.30 -2.39
CA SER A 137 1.93 18.84 -1.63
C SER A 137 2.43 17.88 -0.55
N LYS A 138 1.53 17.09 0.07
CA LYS A 138 1.89 16.07 1.06
C LYS A 138 2.70 14.94 0.41
N SER A 139 2.28 14.50 -0.79
CA SER A 139 2.96 13.43 -1.52
C SER A 139 3.21 12.20 -0.62
N ASN A 140 4.47 11.76 -0.50
CA ASN A 140 4.87 10.60 0.31
C ASN A 140 5.28 10.97 1.76
N LYS A 141 4.90 12.13 2.26
CA LYS A 141 5.21 12.52 3.64
C LYS A 141 4.20 11.92 4.60
N LEU A 142 4.68 11.34 5.70
CA LEU A 142 3.86 10.97 6.83
C LEU A 142 3.40 12.23 7.58
N PRO A 143 2.10 12.39 7.86
CA PRO A 143 1.63 13.51 8.67
C PRO A 143 2.05 13.37 10.14
N ASP A 144 1.95 14.46 10.90
CA ASP A 144 2.10 14.44 12.33
C ASP A 144 1.00 13.58 12.97
N LEU A 145 1.40 12.43 13.55
CA LEU A 145 0.45 11.45 14.08
C LEU A 145 -0.28 11.98 15.32
N GLU A 146 0.41 12.71 16.21
CA GLU A 146 -0.24 13.23 17.42
C GLU A 146 -1.35 14.23 17.09
N LEU A 147 -1.15 15.00 16.02
CA LEU A 147 -2.10 16.01 15.59
C LEU A 147 -3.23 15.48 14.71
N TYR A 148 -2.94 14.54 13.82
CA TYR A 148 -3.88 14.17 12.76
C TYR A 148 -4.52 12.79 12.92
N LEU A 149 -3.90 11.84 13.64
CA LEU A 149 -4.48 10.52 13.87
C LEU A 149 -5.82 10.58 14.63
N PRO A 150 -5.97 11.38 15.70
CA PRO A 150 -7.26 11.51 16.36
C PRO A 150 -8.37 12.00 15.44
N LYS A 151 -8.07 12.95 14.56
CA LYS A 151 -9.03 13.49 13.59
C LYS A 151 -9.42 12.47 12.53
N LEU A 152 -8.45 11.67 12.06
CA LEU A 152 -8.70 10.58 11.13
C LEU A 152 -9.66 9.56 11.75
N ALA A 153 -9.34 9.08 12.96
CA ALA A 153 -10.10 8.07 13.66
C ALA A 153 -11.55 8.51 13.93
N GLU A 154 -11.73 9.76 14.46
CA GLU A 154 -13.05 10.34 14.68
C GLU A 154 -13.86 10.48 13.39
N ALA A 155 -13.23 10.94 12.30
CA ALA A 155 -13.91 11.09 11.01
C ALA A 155 -14.34 9.75 10.43
N HIS A 156 -13.50 8.70 10.53
CA HIS A 156 -13.88 7.36 10.11
C HIS A 156 -15.00 6.77 10.96
N GLN A 157 -14.94 6.94 12.29
CA GLN A 157 -16.00 6.47 13.17
C GLN A 157 -17.35 7.11 12.84
N GLU A 158 -17.37 8.43 12.62
CA GLU A 158 -18.58 9.16 12.23
C GLU A 158 -19.08 8.68 10.85
N ALA A 159 -18.19 8.56 9.88
CA ALA A 159 -18.51 8.06 8.54
C ALA A 159 -19.14 6.67 8.59
N LEU A 160 -18.56 5.76 9.38
CA LEU A 160 -19.10 4.41 9.57
C LEU A 160 -20.50 4.43 10.23
N ARG A 161 -20.69 5.24 11.27
CA ARG A 161 -22.02 5.40 11.92
C ARG A 161 -23.08 5.84 10.91
N ILE A 162 -22.77 6.80 10.06
CA ILE A 162 -23.69 7.30 9.04
C ILE A 162 -23.93 6.25 7.96
N TYR A 163 -22.84 5.63 7.46
CA TYR A 163 -22.93 4.63 6.40
C TYR A 163 -23.79 3.43 6.82
N LEU A 164 -23.57 2.88 8.01
CA LEU A 164 -24.35 1.75 8.53
C LEU A 164 -25.85 2.05 8.62
N LYS A 165 -26.25 3.28 8.93
CA LYS A 165 -27.67 3.69 8.95
C LYS A 165 -28.32 3.63 7.59
N THR A 166 -27.57 3.66 6.50
CA THR A 166 -28.13 3.53 5.14
C THR A 166 -28.58 2.13 4.79
N GLY A 167 -28.19 1.12 5.57
CA GLY A 167 -28.45 -0.29 5.29
C GLY A 167 -27.71 -0.86 4.07
N ARG A 168 -26.83 -0.08 3.44
CA ARG A 168 -26.04 -0.52 2.28
C ARG A 168 -24.96 -1.51 2.70
N GLN A 169 -24.83 -2.58 1.93
CA GLN A 169 -23.68 -3.48 2.05
C GLN A 169 -22.55 -2.96 1.19
N ASN A 170 -21.34 -2.98 1.75
CA ASN A 170 -20.13 -2.62 1.00
C ASN A 170 -18.96 -3.45 1.49
N LYS A 171 -18.31 -4.15 0.56
CA LYS A 171 -17.16 -4.99 0.87
C LYS A 171 -15.98 -4.20 1.47
N LEU A 172 -15.88 -2.90 1.18
CA LEU A 172 -14.84 -2.02 1.76
C LEU A 172 -14.93 -1.92 3.28
N LEU A 173 -16.07 -2.27 3.90
CA LEU A 173 -16.18 -2.32 5.36
C LEU A 173 -15.32 -3.44 5.98
N GLU A 174 -14.99 -4.46 5.19
CA GLU A 174 -14.08 -5.53 5.62
C GLU A 174 -12.62 -5.04 5.76
N ASP A 175 -12.27 -3.90 5.15
CA ASP A 175 -10.93 -3.33 5.24
C ASP A 175 -10.52 -3.02 6.68
N TYR A 176 -11.49 -2.69 7.54
CA TYR A 176 -11.27 -2.41 8.96
C TYR A 176 -10.88 -3.65 9.78
N LEU A 177 -11.15 -4.85 9.29
CA LEU A 177 -10.70 -6.08 9.94
C LEU A 177 -9.16 -6.18 10.02
N SER A 178 -8.46 -5.48 9.13
CA SER A 178 -7.01 -5.39 9.18
C SER A 178 -6.48 -4.61 10.39
N LEU A 179 -7.31 -3.79 11.03
CA LEU A 179 -7.05 -3.13 12.31
C LEU A 179 -7.36 -4.03 13.52
N GLY A 180 -7.90 -5.24 13.29
CA GLY A 180 -8.27 -6.19 14.35
C GLY A 180 -9.69 -6.03 14.87
N TYR A 181 -10.50 -5.14 14.32
CA TYR A 181 -11.84 -4.81 14.79
C TYR A 181 -12.89 -4.85 13.69
N THR A 182 -14.13 -5.18 14.05
CA THR A 182 -15.25 -5.00 13.11
C THR A 182 -15.72 -3.56 13.08
N VAL A 183 -16.44 -3.16 12.01
CA VAL A 183 -17.00 -1.80 11.93
C VAL A 183 -18.00 -1.53 13.07
N GLN A 184 -18.70 -2.55 13.57
CA GLN A 184 -19.60 -2.45 14.71
C GLN A 184 -18.84 -2.13 16.00
N ASP A 185 -17.67 -2.76 16.20
CA ASP A 185 -16.81 -2.46 17.34
C ASP A 185 -16.33 -1.02 17.30
N ILE A 186 -15.77 -0.60 16.15
CA ILE A 186 -15.23 0.76 15.94
C ILE A 186 -16.28 1.83 16.20
N VAL A 187 -17.51 1.64 15.73
CA VAL A 187 -18.61 2.60 15.91
C VAL A 187 -19.00 2.78 17.38
N GLN A 188 -18.76 1.78 18.24
CA GLN A 188 -19.11 1.80 19.66
C GLN A 188 -17.93 2.21 20.56
N MET A 189 -16.72 2.28 20.05
CA MET A 189 -15.54 2.67 20.83
C MET A 189 -15.65 4.08 21.38
N ASP A 190 -15.12 4.28 22.59
CA ASP A 190 -14.80 5.61 23.10
C ASP A 190 -13.52 6.16 22.44
N LYS A 191 -13.16 7.39 22.77
CA LYS A 191 -12.02 8.06 22.12
C LYS A 191 -10.68 7.40 22.38
N GLU A 192 -10.47 6.86 23.59
CA GLU A 192 -9.19 6.26 23.97
C GLU A 192 -8.97 4.96 23.20
N HIS A 193 -9.92 4.04 23.23
CA HIS A 193 -9.87 2.79 22.49
C HIS A 193 -9.88 2.99 20.96
N LEU A 194 -10.54 4.04 20.49
CA LEU A 194 -10.55 4.39 19.07
C LEU A 194 -9.16 4.78 18.55
N LEU A 195 -8.38 5.53 19.35
CA LEU A 195 -7.01 5.90 18.99
C LEU A 195 -6.06 4.69 18.97
N ASP A 196 -6.25 3.76 19.90
CA ASP A 196 -5.47 2.53 19.93
C ASP A 196 -5.79 1.59 18.75
N CYS A 197 -6.97 1.75 18.13
CA CYS A 197 -7.39 0.99 16.97
C CYS A 197 -6.69 1.44 15.67
N PHE A 198 -6.47 2.75 15.50
CA PHE A 198 -5.87 3.33 14.29
C PHE A 198 -4.38 3.58 14.43
#